data_2791261e5faad2d21e64a1cd8cc48bfb
#
_entry.id   2791261e5faad2d21e64a1cd8cc48bfb
#
_cell.length_a   1.000
_cell.length_b   1.000
_cell.length_c   1.000
_cell.angle_alpha   90.00
_cell.angle_beta   90.00
_cell.angle_gamma   90.00
#
_symmetry.space_group_name_H-M   'P 1'
#
loop_
_entity.id
_entity.type
_entity.pdbx_description
1 polymer ?
#
loop_
_entity_poly.entity_id
_entity_poly.type
_entity_poly.pdbx_seq_one_letter_code
_entity_poly.pdbx_strand_id
1 'polypeptide(L)'
;MGEIDPKERQKILKKKREIRNLRKQQKRENNRKRKERKIKLIKLGTLFRILNLLDEKQEVMLGFLERYLKLTILEKEKLRVVGDKILSENKLKNYDDLNNRKKMFYLMIRKAALLEKLNIHLEDPRIILGFLNKYKDLTKEEKLKLEERGKELFTPSEKKTLGTTENEEATDKQKVEVLIYLKNKKIDSTKFLKERYNTSIHGLKRIQAEEILKV
;
A
#
# COMPACT_ATOMS: atom_id res chain seq x y z
N MET A 1 46.16 -1.44 -27.64
CA MET A 1 44.93 -0.74 -27.20
C MET A 1 45.04 0.68 -27.70
N GLY A 2 44.21 1.09 -28.69
CA GLY A 2 44.28 2.46 -29.26
C GLY A 2 43.78 3.49 -28.26
N GLU A 3 44.52 4.58 -28.10
CA GLU A 3 44.09 5.71 -27.29
C GLU A 3 42.89 6.39 -27.95
N ILE A 4 41.83 6.59 -27.16
CA ILE A 4 40.60 7.26 -27.61
C ILE A 4 40.92 8.76 -27.80
N ASP A 5 40.61 9.31 -29.00
CA ASP A 5 40.76 10.74 -29.31
C ASP A 5 40.20 11.61 -28.17
N PRO A 6 40.96 12.61 -27.68
CA PRO A 6 40.51 13.54 -26.63
C PRO A 6 39.14 14.19 -26.91
N LYS A 7 38.83 14.49 -28.17
CA LYS A 7 37.53 15.04 -28.59
C LYS A 7 36.38 14.03 -28.40
N GLU A 8 36.64 12.79 -28.69
CA GLU A 8 35.67 11.71 -28.53
C GLU A 8 35.40 11.40 -27.04
N ARG A 9 36.48 11.44 -26.23
CA ARG A 9 36.38 11.33 -24.76
C ARG A 9 35.54 12.45 -24.16
N GLN A 10 35.68 13.70 -24.63
CA GLN A 10 34.85 14.82 -24.19
C GLN A 10 33.35 14.63 -24.57
N LYS A 11 33.08 14.17 -25.80
CA LYS A 11 31.70 13.86 -26.23
C LYS A 11 31.05 12.78 -25.35
N ILE A 12 31.79 11.73 -25.04
CA ILE A 12 31.32 10.65 -24.16
C ILE A 12 31.02 11.19 -22.76
N LEU A 13 31.89 12.04 -22.20
CA LEU A 13 31.67 12.63 -20.88
C LEU A 13 30.44 13.56 -20.86
N LYS A 14 30.24 14.36 -21.93
CA LYS A 14 29.06 15.21 -22.07
C LYS A 14 27.76 14.36 -22.10
N LYS A 15 27.72 13.35 -22.94
CA LYS A 15 26.58 12.40 -23.00
C LYS A 15 26.32 11.71 -21.65
N LYS A 16 27.34 11.26 -20.93
CA LYS A 16 27.20 10.67 -19.59
C LYS A 16 26.59 11.65 -18.58
N ARG A 17 26.97 12.94 -18.64
CA ARG A 17 26.40 14.00 -17.80
C ARG A 17 24.91 14.23 -18.13
N GLU A 18 24.57 14.31 -19.41
CA GLU A 18 23.18 14.45 -19.88
C GLU A 18 22.29 13.29 -19.40
N ILE A 19 22.75 12.05 -19.62
CA ILE A 19 22.03 10.85 -19.14
C ILE A 19 21.84 10.88 -17.62
N ARG A 20 22.86 11.29 -16.86
CA ARG A 20 22.76 11.43 -15.40
C ARG A 20 21.73 12.47 -14.98
N ASN A 21 21.66 13.60 -15.69
CA ASN A 21 20.70 14.65 -15.43
C ASN A 21 19.26 14.20 -15.75
N LEU A 22 19.05 13.54 -16.89
CA LEU A 22 17.76 12.97 -17.27
C LEU A 22 17.26 11.94 -16.23
N ARG A 23 18.13 11.04 -15.77
CA ARG A 23 17.79 10.08 -14.72
C ARG A 23 17.40 10.76 -13.40
N LYS A 24 18.10 11.86 -13.03
CA LYS A 24 17.74 12.64 -11.84
C LYS A 24 16.38 13.32 -11.98
N GLN A 25 16.09 13.90 -13.15
CA GLN A 25 14.79 14.51 -13.44
C GLN A 25 13.67 13.50 -13.40
N GLN A 26 13.82 12.35 -14.04
CA GLN A 26 12.85 11.26 -14.02
C GLN A 26 12.58 10.75 -12.60
N LYS A 27 13.64 10.60 -11.79
CA LYS A 27 13.49 10.20 -10.36
C LYS A 27 12.71 11.24 -9.56
N ARG A 28 12.96 12.55 -9.79
CA ARG A 28 12.21 13.64 -9.12
C ARG A 28 10.74 13.63 -9.52
N GLU A 29 10.45 13.46 -10.80
CA GLU A 29 9.09 13.40 -11.31
C GLU A 29 8.34 12.18 -10.78
N ASN A 30 8.95 11.00 -10.79
CA ASN A 30 8.36 9.80 -10.21
C ASN A 30 8.08 9.97 -8.72
N ASN A 31 8.97 10.60 -7.97
CA ASN A 31 8.76 10.90 -6.56
C ASN A 31 7.61 11.89 -6.34
N ARG A 32 7.46 12.90 -7.23
CA ARG A 32 6.32 13.84 -7.18
C ARG A 32 5.01 13.10 -7.43
N LYS A 33 4.92 12.30 -8.49
CA LYS A 33 3.72 11.51 -8.82
C LYS A 33 3.33 10.56 -7.67
N ARG A 34 4.32 9.90 -7.03
CA ARG A 34 4.08 9.05 -5.86
C ARG A 34 3.52 9.82 -4.67
N LYS A 35 4.04 11.03 -4.38
CA LYS A 35 3.55 11.88 -3.30
C LYS A 35 2.10 12.34 -3.58
N GLU A 36 1.82 12.80 -4.79
CA GLU A 36 0.49 13.23 -5.21
C GLU A 36 -0.53 12.10 -5.10
N ARG A 37 -0.19 10.89 -5.60
CA ARG A 37 -1.04 9.70 -5.45
C ARG A 37 -1.29 9.38 -3.98
N LYS A 38 -0.24 9.40 -3.14
CA LYS A 38 -0.38 9.14 -1.70
C LYS A 38 -1.36 10.12 -1.03
N ILE A 39 -1.27 11.41 -1.35
CA ILE A 39 -2.19 12.43 -0.82
C ILE A 39 -3.63 12.15 -1.26
N LYS A 40 -3.85 11.81 -2.54
CA LYS A 40 -5.18 11.45 -3.05
C LYS A 40 -5.75 10.24 -2.31
N LEU A 41 -4.96 9.19 -2.14
CA LEU A 41 -5.38 7.98 -1.41
C LEU A 41 -5.70 8.27 0.07
N ILE A 42 -4.93 9.13 0.74
CA ILE A 42 -5.24 9.52 2.12
C ILE A 42 -6.59 10.25 2.17
N LYS A 43 -6.86 11.19 1.24
CA LYS A 43 -8.15 11.89 1.17
C LYS A 43 -9.32 10.92 0.98
N LEU A 44 -9.21 9.97 0.06
CA LEU A 44 -10.23 8.92 -0.16
C LEU A 44 -10.35 7.98 1.04
N GLY A 45 -9.24 7.61 1.65
CA GLY A 45 -9.21 6.76 2.85
C GLY A 45 -9.91 7.40 4.05
N THR A 46 -10.02 8.74 4.09
CA THR A 46 -10.79 9.46 5.11
C THR A 46 -12.26 9.04 5.12
N LEU A 47 -12.84 8.68 3.96
CA LEU A 47 -14.22 8.21 3.86
C LEU A 47 -14.45 6.92 4.67
N PHE A 48 -13.51 5.98 4.60
CA PHE A 48 -13.56 4.76 5.41
C PHE A 48 -13.37 5.05 6.90
N ARG A 49 -12.54 6.04 7.24
CA ARG A 49 -12.32 6.47 8.63
C ARG A 49 -13.61 7.07 9.23
N ILE A 50 -14.32 7.95 8.51
CA ILE A 50 -15.57 8.57 8.94
C ILE A 50 -16.59 7.50 9.39
N LEU A 51 -16.60 6.36 8.71
CA LEU A 51 -17.53 5.26 8.95
C LEU A 51 -16.96 4.15 9.85
N ASN A 52 -15.74 4.30 10.39
CA ASN A 52 -15.02 3.29 11.19
C ASN A 52 -14.79 1.95 10.44
N LEU A 53 -14.52 2.01 9.12
CA LEU A 53 -14.32 0.85 8.26
C LEU A 53 -12.83 0.53 7.98
N LEU A 54 -11.90 1.18 8.69
CA LEU A 54 -10.47 1.00 8.43
C LEU A 54 -9.97 -0.40 8.81
N ASP A 55 -10.51 -0.98 9.88
CA ASP A 55 -10.07 -2.27 10.42
C ASP A 55 -10.76 -3.47 9.76
N GLU A 56 -11.76 -3.23 8.90
CA GLU A 56 -12.43 -4.30 8.15
C GLU A 56 -11.47 -5.04 7.22
N LYS A 57 -11.70 -6.33 6.99
CA LYS A 57 -10.89 -7.13 6.06
C LYS A 57 -10.95 -6.53 4.65
N GLN A 58 -9.85 -6.59 3.93
CA GLN A 58 -9.78 -6.02 2.58
C GLN A 58 -10.62 -6.81 1.58
N GLU A 59 -10.63 -8.11 1.74
CA GLU A 59 -11.43 -9.03 0.91
C GLU A 59 -12.92 -8.70 1.03
N VAL A 60 -13.42 -8.53 2.25
CA VAL A 60 -14.80 -8.13 2.50
C VAL A 60 -15.11 -6.79 1.85
N MET A 61 -14.24 -5.81 2.05
CA MET A 61 -14.43 -4.48 1.48
C MET A 61 -14.37 -4.50 -0.05
N LEU A 62 -13.49 -5.29 -0.65
CA LEU A 62 -13.40 -5.39 -2.12
C LEU A 62 -14.67 -6.02 -2.70
N GLY A 63 -15.15 -7.12 -2.11
CA GLY A 63 -16.40 -7.76 -2.51
C GLY A 63 -17.60 -6.82 -2.34
N PHE A 64 -17.62 -6.00 -1.28
CA PHE A 64 -18.66 -4.99 -1.09
C PHE A 64 -18.60 -3.88 -2.14
N LEU A 65 -17.41 -3.35 -2.40
CA LEU A 65 -17.21 -2.28 -3.38
C LEU A 65 -17.53 -2.71 -4.81
N GLU A 66 -17.41 -4.01 -5.14
CA GLU A 66 -17.83 -4.51 -6.46
C GLU A 66 -19.31 -4.25 -6.72
N ARG A 67 -20.16 -4.28 -5.69
CA ARG A 67 -21.60 -3.98 -5.82
C ARG A 67 -21.86 -2.56 -6.31
N TYR A 68 -20.92 -1.63 -6.05
CA TYR A 68 -21.02 -0.25 -6.52
C TYR A 68 -21.09 -0.16 -8.05
N LEU A 69 -20.39 -1.04 -8.76
CA LEU A 69 -20.34 -1.06 -10.23
C LEU A 69 -21.69 -1.38 -10.87
N LYS A 70 -22.62 -1.96 -10.11
CA LYS A 70 -23.95 -2.34 -10.57
C LYS A 70 -25.01 -1.25 -10.30
N LEU A 71 -24.63 -0.15 -9.65
CA LEU A 71 -25.57 0.92 -9.30
C LEU A 71 -25.97 1.76 -10.51
N THR A 72 -27.24 2.06 -10.60
CA THR A 72 -27.80 3.01 -11.56
C THR A 72 -27.47 4.45 -11.17
N ILE A 73 -27.60 5.38 -12.11
CA ILE A 73 -27.38 6.82 -11.88
C ILE A 73 -28.32 7.34 -10.79
N LEU A 74 -29.58 6.90 -10.79
CA LEU A 74 -30.58 7.34 -9.81
C LEU A 74 -30.21 6.86 -8.39
N GLU A 75 -29.70 5.63 -8.25
CA GLU A 75 -29.23 5.14 -6.96
C GLU A 75 -27.99 5.91 -6.48
N LYS A 76 -27.08 6.27 -7.38
CA LYS A 76 -25.91 7.10 -7.05
C LYS A 76 -26.32 8.49 -6.52
N GLU A 77 -27.32 9.11 -7.14
CA GLU A 77 -27.82 10.42 -6.66
C GLU A 77 -28.46 10.33 -5.27
N LYS A 78 -29.23 9.28 -4.99
CA LYS A 78 -29.74 9.05 -3.63
C LYS A 78 -28.61 8.88 -2.61
N LEU A 79 -27.54 8.15 -2.99
CA LEU A 79 -26.36 7.97 -2.14
C LEU A 79 -25.59 9.28 -1.91
N ARG A 80 -25.59 10.18 -2.87
CA ARG A 80 -25.00 11.51 -2.74
C ARG A 80 -25.63 12.31 -1.62
N VAL A 81 -26.96 12.32 -1.54
CA VAL A 81 -27.70 13.01 -0.47
C VAL A 81 -27.34 12.43 0.92
N VAL A 82 -27.26 11.10 1.02
CA VAL A 82 -26.83 10.42 2.25
C VAL A 82 -25.39 10.81 2.62
N GLY A 83 -24.49 10.83 1.64
CA GLY A 83 -23.09 11.21 1.85
C GLY A 83 -22.94 12.66 2.30
N ASP A 84 -23.70 13.59 1.72
CA ASP A 84 -23.73 15.01 2.14
C ASP A 84 -24.16 15.16 3.61
N LYS A 85 -25.20 14.44 4.02
CA LYS A 85 -25.66 14.43 5.41
C LYS A 85 -24.55 13.94 6.36
N ILE A 86 -23.91 12.82 6.02
CA ILE A 86 -22.83 12.26 6.84
C ILE A 86 -21.65 13.23 6.95
N LEU A 87 -21.27 13.91 5.88
CA LEU A 87 -20.19 14.90 5.90
C LEU A 87 -20.52 16.11 6.76
N SER A 88 -21.76 16.60 6.72
CA SER A 88 -22.21 17.75 7.53
C SER A 88 -22.22 17.43 9.02
N GLU A 89 -22.55 16.20 9.40
CA GLU A 89 -22.63 15.74 10.79
C GLU A 89 -21.27 15.37 11.40
N ASN A 90 -20.29 14.95 10.56
CA ASN A 90 -19.00 14.48 11.02
C ASN A 90 -17.96 15.60 11.11
N LYS A 91 -17.79 16.18 12.30
CA LYS A 91 -16.57 16.93 12.65
C LYS A 91 -15.44 15.92 12.88
N LEU A 92 -14.51 15.82 11.94
CA LEU A 92 -13.34 14.95 12.05
C LEU A 92 -12.57 15.31 13.33
N LYS A 93 -12.55 14.40 14.30
CA LYS A 93 -11.72 14.53 15.51
C LYS A 93 -10.25 14.51 15.09
N ASN A 94 -9.46 15.50 15.55
CA ASN A 94 -8.02 15.49 15.38
C ASN A 94 -7.41 14.33 16.19
N TYR A 95 -6.49 13.63 15.58
CA TYR A 95 -5.71 12.58 16.26
C TYR A 95 -4.40 13.17 16.73
N ASP A 96 -4.19 13.21 18.04
CA ASP A 96 -2.98 13.78 18.68
C ASP A 96 -1.84 12.76 18.85
N ASP A 97 -2.09 11.46 18.69
CA ASP A 97 -1.07 10.42 18.85
C ASP A 97 -0.34 10.13 17.52
N LEU A 98 0.95 10.48 17.47
CA LEU A 98 1.83 10.32 16.31
C LEU A 98 2.03 8.85 15.87
N ASN A 99 2.03 7.89 16.80
CA ASN A 99 2.25 6.49 16.47
C ASN A 99 0.99 5.86 15.84
N ASN A 100 -0.18 6.18 16.38
CA ASN A 100 -1.46 5.80 15.83
C ASN A 100 -1.70 6.46 14.47
N ARG A 101 -1.18 7.67 14.24
CA ARG A 101 -1.32 8.40 12.99
C ARG A 101 -0.66 7.68 11.79
N LYS A 102 0.53 7.11 11.96
CA LYS A 102 1.21 6.36 10.88
C LYS A 102 0.42 5.11 10.49
N LYS A 103 -0.01 4.32 11.48
CA LYS A 103 -0.83 3.12 11.27
C LYS A 103 -2.15 3.48 10.57
N MET A 104 -2.81 4.52 11.03
CA MET A 104 -4.05 5.01 10.44
C MET A 104 -3.87 5.41 8.97
N PHE A 105 -2.85 6.20 8.62
CA PHE A 105 -2.60 6.58 7.23
C PHE A 105 -2.29 5.37 6.35
N TYR A 106 -1.58 4.37 6.87
CA TYR A 106 -1.35 3.12 6.16
C TYR A 106 -2.66 2.40 5.84
N LEU A 107 -3.55 2.25 6.82
CA LEU A 107 -4.86 1.64 6.63
C LEU A 107 -5.72 2.44 5.64
N MET A 108 -5.73 3.78 5.74
CA MET A 108 -6.44 4.65 4.81
C MET A 108 -5.97 4.46 3.37
N ILE A 109 -4.66 4.42 3.14
CA ILE A 109 -4.08 4.19 1.81
C ILE A 109 -4.49 2.80 1.28
N ARG A 110 -4.42 1.76 2.11
CA ARG A 110 -4.82 0.40 1.74
C ARG A 110 -6.30 0.32 1.34
N LYS A 111 -7.20 0.94 2.09
CA LYS A 111 -8.63 0.97 1.77
C LYS A 111 -8.91 1.77 0.51
N ALA A 112 -8.30 2.94 0.35
CA ALA A 112 -8.45 3.76 -0.84
C ALA A 112 -7.90 3.08 -2.10
N ALA A 113 -6.87 2.25 -2.00
CA ALA A 113 -6.36 1.46 -3.12
C ALA A 113 -7.40 0.46 -3.67
N LEU A 114 -8.36 0.00 -2.86
CA LEU A 114 -9.47 -0.82 -3.34
C LEU A 114 -10.40 -0.02 -4.28
N LEU A 115 -10.61 1.26 -3.98
CA LEU A 115 -11.36 2.15 -4.87
C LEU A 115 -10.62 2.38 -6.20
N GLU A 116 -9.28 2.54 -6.16
CA GLU A 116 -8.49 2.62 -7.40
C GLU A 116 -8.59 1.33 -8.22
N LYS A 117 -8.51 0.17 -7.58
CA LYS A 117 -8.59 -1.14 -8.24
C LYS A 117 -9.90 -1.32 -9.02
N LEU A 118 -11.00 -0.80 -8.51
CA LEU A 118 -12.31 -0.88 -9.16
C LEU A 118 -12.66 0.39 -9.96
N ASN A 119 -11.72 1.33 -10.15
CA ASN A 119 -11.92 2.62 -10.81
C ASN A 119 -13.01 3.50 -10.19
N ILE A 120 -13.40 3.26 -8.93
CA ILE A 120 -14.40 4.04 -8.21
C ILE A 120 -13.79 5.35 -7.65
N HIS A 121 -12.48 5.45 -7.57
CA HIS A 121 -11.75 6.60 -7.00
C HIS A 121 -11.93 7.93 -7.75
N LEU A 122 -12.55 7.91 -8.92
CA LEU A 122 -12.87 9.09 -9.75
C LEU A 122 -14.29 9.61 -9.48
N GLU A 123 -15.11 8.86 -8.76
CA GLU A 123 -16.48 9.23 -8.43
C GLU A 123 -16.53 10.32 -7.34
N ASP A 124 -17.66 11.00 -7.25
CA ASP A 124 -17.88 11.99 -6.19
C ASP A 124 -17.73 11.35 -4.81
N PRO A 125 -16.85 11.91 -3.94
CA PRO A 125 -16.63 11.37 -2.59
C PRO A 125 -17.91 11.21 -1.75
N ARG A 126 -18.93 12.05 -2.00
CA ARG A 126 -20.23 12.00 -1.33
C ARG A 126 -21.00 10.75 -1.69
N ILE A 127 -20.97 10.35 -2.97
CA ILE A 127 -21.60 9.12 -3.47
C ILE A 127 -20.89 7.91 -2.86
N ILE A 128 -19.56 7.91 -2.86
CA ILE A 128 -18.75 6.84 -2.25
C ILE A 128 -19.09 6.71 -0.77
N LEU A 129 -19.15 7.80 -0.03
CA LEU A 129 -19.46 7.82 1.40
C LEU A 129 -20.86 7.29 1.69
N GLY A 130 -21.86 7.75 0.93
CA GLY A 130 -23.23 7.26 1.03
C GLY A 130 -23.32 5.75 0.74
N PHE A 131 -22.57 5.26 -0.24
CA PHE A 131 -22.49 3.82 -0.52
C PHE A 131 -21.82 3.04 0.61
N LEU A 132 -20.66 3.49 1.09
CA LEU A 132 -19.96 2.87 2.19
C LEU A 132 -20.82 2.81 3.47
N ASN A 133 -21.71 3.75 3.70
CA ASN A 133 -22.62 3.74 4.85
C ASN A 133 -23.54 2.51 4.85
N LYS A 134 -23.95 2.00 3.69
CA LYS A 134 -24.74 0.76 3.57
C LYS A 134 -24.04 -0.48 4.13
N TYR A 135 -22.71 -0.44 4.29
CA TYR A 135 -21.95 -1.54 4.87
C TYR A 135 -22.36 -1.86 6.31
N LYS A 136 -22.86 -0.86 7.03
CA LYS A 136 -23.31 -1.02 8.43
C LYS A 136 -24.54 -1.93 8.57
N ASP A 137 -25.37 -1.96 7.52
CA ASP A 137 -26.62 -2.71 7.51
C ASP A 137 -26.43 -4.19 7.12
N LEU A 138 -25.19 -4.59 6.76
CA LEU A 138 -24.90 -5.95 6.34
C LEU A 138 -24.84 -6.92 7.50
N THR A 139 -25.48 -8.07 7.30
CA THR A 139 -25.41 -9.21 8.23
C THR A 139 -24.04 -9.89 8.20
N LYS A 140 -23.76 -10.72 9.22
CA LYS A 140 -22.51 -11.50 9.26
C LYS A 140 -22.39 -12.46 8.08
N GLU A 141 -23.49 -13.08 7.67
CA GLU A 141 -23.56 -14.01 6.55
C GLU A 141 -23.26 -13.32 5.22
N GLU A 142 -23.82 -12.12 5.02
CA GLU A 142 -23.51 -11.32 3.84
C GLU A 142 -22.03 -10.91 3.79
N LYS A 143 -21.45 -10.55 4.91
CA LYS A 143 -20.01 -10.22 5.00
C LYS A 143 -19.14 -11.43 4.65
N LEU A 144 -19.51 -12.65 5.04
CA LEU A 144 -18.80 -13.87 4.66
C LEU A 144 -18.85 -14.10 3.14
N LYS A 145 -20.02 -13.98 2.51
CA LYS A 145 -20.16 -14.08 1.05
C LYS A 145 -19.33 -13.02 0.31
N LEU A 146 -19.28 -11.80 0.87
CA LEU A 146 -18.44 -10.73 0.32
C LEU A 146 -16.95 -11.02 0.49
N GLU A 147 -16.53 -11.69 1.57
CA GLU A 147 -15.15 -12.10 1.77
C GLU A 147 -14.71 -13.11 0.70
N GLU A 148 -15.54 -14.12 0.43
CA GLU A 148 -15.28 -15.09 -0.64
C GLU A 148 -15.17 -14.41 -2.00
N ARG A 149 -16.13 -13.57 -2.33
CA ARG A 149 -16.13 -12.81 -3.58
C ARG A 149 -14.91 -11.87 -3.70
N GLY A 150 -14.54 -11.20 -2.63
CA GLY A 150 -13.36 -10.34 -2.60
C GLY A 150 -12.06 -11.13 -2.79
N LYS A 151 -11.96 -12.35 -2.26
CA LYS A 151 -10.81 -13.23 -2.48
C LYS A 151 -10.64 -13.61 -3.97
N GLU A 152 -11.72 -13.79 -4.68
CA GLU A 152 -11.69 -14.05 -6.14
C GLU A 152 -11.17 -12.84 -6.92
N LEU A 153 -11.57 -11.63 -6.51
CA LEU A 153 -11.19 -10.39 -7.18
C LEU A 153 -9.70 -10.02 -6.97
N PHE A 154 -9.04 -10.57 -5.96
CA PHE A 154 -7.60 -10.39 -5.81
C PHE A 154 -6.84 -11.32 -6.74
N THR A 155 -5.98 -10.76 -7.60
CA THR A 155 -5.06 -11.56 -8.42
C THR A 155 -4.00 -12.25 -7.55
N PRO A 156 -3.43 -13.39 -7.99
CA PRO A 156 -2.38 -14.09 -7.24
C PRO A 156 -1.17 -13.22 -6.87
N SER A 157 -0.80 -12.28 -7.75
CA SER A 157 0.28 -11.31 -7.49
C SER A 157 -0.10 -10.27 -6.43
N GLU A 158 -1.37 -9.86 -6.40
CA GLU A 158 -1.89 -8.91 -5.41
C GLU A 158 -2.13 -9.57 -4.06
N LYS A 159 -2.52 -10.85 -4.03
CA LYS A 159 -2.57 -11.63 -2.79
C LYS A 159 -1.22 -11.64 -2.07
N LYS A 160 -0.11 -11.65 -2.82
CA LYS A 160 1.24 -11.52 -2.25
C LYS A 160 1.55 -10.11 -1.71
N THR A 161 0.98 -9.05 -2.29
CA THR A 161 1.23 -7.66 -1.88
C THR A 161 0.26 -7.13 -0.82
N LEU A 162 -0.95 -7.67 -0.77
CA LEU A 162 -2.02 -7.23 0.15
C LEU A 162 -2.12 -8.06 1.42
N GLY A 163 -1.67 -9.28 1.35
CA GLY A 163 -1.83 -10.24 2.43
C GLY A 163 -0.52 -10.63 3.06
N THR A 164 0.34 -9.77 3.48
CA THR A 164 1.29 -10.08 4.54
C THR A 164 2.50 -9.17 4.45
N THR A 165 2.81 -8.52 5.53
CA THR A 165 4.16 -8.22 6.02
C THR A 165 5.14 -9.39 5.84
N GLU A 166 4.66 -10.59 5.50
CA GLU A 166 5.44 -11.82 5.31
C GLU A 166 6.42 -11.79 4.13
N ASN A 167 6.11 -11.02 3.08
CA ASN A 167 6.95 -10.93 1.90
C ASN A 167 7.73 -9.61 1.76
N GLU A 168 7.58 -8.68 2.72
CA GLU A 168 8.41 -7.47 2.74
C GLU A 168 9.86 -7.85 3.04
N GLU A 169 10.80 -7.29 2.27
CA GLU A 169 12.21 -7.41 2.60
C GLU A 169 12.48 -6.81 3.98
N ALA A 170 13.34 -7.46 4.75
CA ALA A 170 13.82 -6.91 6.00
C ALA A 170 14.47 -5.55 5.76
N THR A 171 14.20 -4.59 6.64
CA THR A 171 14.84 -3.27 6.59
C THR A 171 16.34 -3.41 6.82
N ASP A 172 17.14 -2.47 6.31
CA ASP A 172 18.60 -2.50 6.53
C ASP A 172 18.95 -2.58 8.01
N LYS A 173 18.16 -1.92 8.88
CA LYS A 173 18.32 -2.02 10.34
C LYS A 173 18.09 -3.45 10.83
N GLN A 174 17.03 -4.11 10.43
CA GLN A 174 16.75 -5.52 10.79
C GLN A 174 17.81 -6.47 10.26
N LYS A 175 18.30 -6.26 9.03
CA LYS A 175 19.39 -7.05 8.45
C LYS A 175 20.67 -6.94 9.29
N VAL A 176 21.02 -5.75 9.73
CA VAL A 176 22.17 -5.50 10.61
C VAL A 176 21.96 -6.15 11.99
N GLU A 177 20.78 -6.01 12.60
CA GLU A 177 20.44 -6.66 13.87
C GLU A 177 20.59 -8.19 13.79
N VAL A 178 20.10 -8.81 12.72
CA VAL A 178 20.26 -10.27 12.46
C VAL A 178 21.74 -10.65 12.36
N LEU A 179 22.55 -9.89 11.61
CA LEU A 179 23.98 -10.17 11.50
C LEU A 179 24.69 -10.09 12.85
N ILE A 180 24.38 -9.07 13.66
CA ILE A 180 24.93 -8.90 15.01
C ILE A 180 24.52 -10.08 15.89
N TYR A 181 23.23 -10.45 15.86
CA TYR A 181 22.70 -11.59 16.64
C TYR A 181 23.40 -12.89 16.30
N LEU A 182 23.50 -13.25 15.00
CA LEU A 182 24.16 -14.47 14.55
C LEU A 182 25.66 -14.48 14.89
N LYS A 183 26.34 -13.31 14.75
CA LYS A 183 27.74 -13.16 15.14
C LYS A 183 27.94 -13.40 16.65
N ASN A 184 27.06 -12.84 17.49
CA ASN A 184 27.13 -13.02 18.95
C ASN A 184 26.92 -14.48 19.35
N LYS A 185 26.10 -15.23 18.60
CA LYS A 185 25.89 -16.67 18.79
C LYS A 185 26.99 -17.52 18.14
N LYS A 186 28.02 -16.93 17.52
CA LYS A 186 29.09 -17.61 16.76
C LYS A 186 28.57 -18.48 15.63
N ILE A 187 27.46 -18.08 15.00
CA ILE A 187 26.83 -18.77 13.86
C ILE A 187 27.25 -18.09 12.57
N ASP A 188 27.69 -18.88 11.58
CA ASP A 188 27.95 -18.38 10.23
C ASP A 188 26.62 -17.94 9.59
N SER A 189 26.46 -16.63 9.39
CA SER A 189 25.23 -16.03 8.87
C SER A 189 24.91 -16.49 7.45
N THR A 190 25.92 -16.68 6.61
CA THR A 190 25.73 -17.08 5.20
C THR A 190 25.22 -18.51 5.13
N LYS A 191 25.86 -19.42 5.86
CA LYS A 191 25.47 -20.83 5.94
C LYS A 191 24.08 -20.98 6.56
N PHE A 192 23.83 -20.34 7.70
CA PHE A 192 22.55 -20.38 8.41
C PHE A 192 21.38 -19.90 7.57
N LEU A 193 21.52 -18.73 6.91
CA LEU A 193 20.44 -18.17 6.10
C LEU A 193 20.17 -19.01 4.84
N LYS A 194 21.20 -19.60 4.26
CA LYS A 194 21.04 -20.47 3.08
C LYS A 194 20.38 -21.80 3.45
N GLU A 195 20.77 -22.42 4.55
CA GLU A 195 20.22 -23.71 4.98
C GLU A 195 18.78 -23.59 5.49
N ARG A 196 18.49 -22.58 6.30
CA ARG A 196 17.17 -22.43 6.95
C ARG A 196 16.12 -21.75 6.09
N TYR A 197 16.50 -20.75 5.29
CA TYR A 197 15.56 -19.91 4.54
C TYR A 197 15.83 -19.90 3.03
N ASN A 198 16.83 -20.63 2.56
CA ASN A 198 17.28 -20.63 1.16
C ASN A 198 17.48 -19.21 0.59
N THR A 199 18.05 -18.30 1.40
CA THR A 199 18.25 -16.90 1.06
C THR A 199 19.61 -16.37 1.52
N SER A 200 19.94 -15.15 1.12
CA SER A 200 21.06 -14.37 1.64
C SER A 200 20.54 -13.23 2.51
N ILE A 201 21.44 -12.51 3.20
CA ILE A 201 21.07 -11.35 4.01
C ILE A 201 20.36 -10.26 3.20
N HIS A 202 20.68 -10.11 1.91
CA HIS A 202 20.05 -9.14 1.03
C HIS A 202 18.61 -9.50 0.65
N GLY A 203 18.33 -10.81 0.51
CA GLY A 203 16.99 -11.32 0.20
C GLY A 203 16.17 -11.71 1.44
N LEU A 204 16.67 -11.45 2.65
CA LEU A 204 16.00 -11.78 3.90
C LEU A 204 14.66 -11.02 4.02
N LYS A 205 13.60 -11.76 4.31
CA LYS A 205 12.27 -11.19 4.51
C LYS A 205 12.09 -10.73 5.96
N ARG A 206 11.21 -9.76 6.15
CA ARG A 206 10.93 -9.17 7.47
C ARG A 206 10.51 -10.21 8.51
N ILE A 207 9.61 -11.13 8.16
CA ILE A 207 9.19 -12.23 9.05
C ILE A 207 10.35 -13.13 9.45
N GLN A 208 11.21 -13.48 8.48
CA GLN A 208 12.38 -14.29 8.74
C GLN A 208 13.35 -13.58 9.70
N ALA A 209 13.53 -12.27 9.52
CA ALA A 209 14.33 -11.46 10.43
C ALA A 209 13.73 -11.41 11.83
N GLU A 210 12.41 -11.20 11.94
CA GLU A 210 11.70 -11.18 13.23
C GLU A 210 11.73 -12.55 13.92
N GLU A 211 11.66 -13.65 13.16
CA GLU A 211 11.77 -15.02 13.68
C GLU A 211 13.17 -15.30 14.25
N ILE A 212 14.22 -14.87 13.54
CA ILE A 212 15.61 -15.03 14.01
C ILE A 212 15.87 -14.24 15.29
N LEU A 213 15.30 -13.02 15.40
CA LEU A 213 15.53 -12.13 16.54
C LEU A 213 14.67 -12.48 17.76
N LYS A 214 13.65 -13.31 17.64
CA LYS A 214 12.80 -13.78 18.75
C LYS A 214 13.34 -15.01 19.49
N VAL A 215 14.34 -15.68 18.92
CA VAL A 215 15.02 -16.85 19.48
C VAL A 215 16.25 -16.41 20.29
#